data_adacd22dc744b17269c0300f053e362d
#
_entry.id   adacd22dc744b17269c0300f053e362d
#
_cell.length_a   1.000
_cell.length_b   1.000
_cell.length_c   1.000
_cell.angle_alpha   90.00
_cell.angle_beta   90.00
_cell.angle_gamma   90.00
#
_symmetry.space_group_name_H-M   'P 1'
#
loop_
_entity.id
_entity.type
_entity.pdbx_description
1 polymer ?
#
loop_
_entity_poly.entity_id
_entity_poly.type
_entity_poly.pdbx_seq_one_letter_code
_entity_poly.pdbx_strand_id
1 'polypeptide(L)'
;MAGAAMMIPAIYNNKGIHMRRTSISRRSLLAAASFAAFLPFSSALAAPFESTRITVRTEGSGPDVVLIPGLNSSPRAWASTVAALPGYRYHLVQVSGFAGQPAGGNAEGKVAAPVADEIARYIKEAGLKQPAVIGHSMGGTMGMMLAARHPEALSRLMVVDMYPYLGNFFAGPGAPPEKVDAVANAVMAGIRNASPEQRARNTSDTIVGMVNTESMRAGAISDSAASDPDVSSRAYRELIVTNLIPELDKINKPVTVLYVQPKTVPIPAEQFDFAYKSAYAPVKNLTLKRIPDSAHFIMWDQPQRFQSEVKAFLAAP
;
A
#
# COMPACT_ATOMS: atom_id res chain seq x y z
N MET A 1 -62.80 -17.88 13.18
CA MET A 1 -63.08 -18.59 14.41
C MET A 1 -62.05 -18.16 15.40
N ALA A 2 -62.40 -17.25 16.25
CA ALA A 2 -62.77 -17.34 17.64
C ALA A 2 -61.55 -17.64 18.50
N GLY A 3 -61.01 -16.78 19.31
CA GLY A 3 -61.51 -16.09 20.50
C GLY A 3 -60.73 -16.73 21.64
N ALA A 4 -60.26 -16.14 22.67
CA ALA A 4 -60.83 -15.18 23.58
C ALA A 4 -59.76 -14.73 24.59
N ALA A 5 -59.97 -13.56 25.11
CA ALA A 5 -59.35 -12.95 26.28
C ALA A 5 -59.94 -13.49 27.60
N MET A 6 -59.22 -13.28 28.73
CA MET A 6 -59.78 -13.01 30.05
C MET A 6 -58.66 -12.78 31.06
N MET A 7 -58.47 -11.60 31.60
CA MET A 7 -59.13 -10.89 32.72
C MET A 7 -58.56 -11.22 34.12
N ILE A 8 -58.21 -10.13 34.77
CA ILE A 8 -57.71 -9.83 36.12
C ILE A 8 -58.72 -10.32 37.22
N PRO A 9 -58.32 -10.47 38.53
CA PRO A 9 -58.59 -9.34 39.39
C PRO A 9 -57.55 -9.02 40.49
N ALA A 10 -57.62 -7.77 40.92
CA ALA A 10 -56.99 -7.19 42.09
C ALA A 10 -57.71 -7.57 43.40
N ILE A 11 -57.02 -7.67 44.51
CA ILE A 11 -57.59 -7.51 45.85
C ILE A 11 -56.67 -6.66 46.73
N TYR A 12 -57.30 -5.61 47.24
CA TYR A 12 -56.89 -4.71 48.35
C TYR A 12 -56.67 -5.48 49.67
N ASN A 13 -55.73 -5.08 50.48
CA ASN A 13 -56.08 -4.85 51.90
C ASN A 13 -55.08 -3.90 52.61
N ASN A 14 -55.69 -3.01 53.40
CA ASN A 14 -55.19 -1.86 54.13
C ASN A 14 -55.22 -2.20 55.63
N LYS A 15 -54.19 -1.84 56.36
CA LYS A 15 -54.16 -1.59 57.85
C LYS A 15 -52.69 -1.28 58.21
N GLY A 16 -52.24 -0.23 58.86
CA GLY A 16 -52.87 0.62 59.85
C GLY A 16 -51.68 1.21 60.65
N ILE A 17 -51.78 2.42 60.89
CA ILE A 17 -50.95 3.43 61.60
C ILE A 17 -50.30 2.91 62.88
N HIS A 18 -48.98 3.29 63.13
CA HIS A 18 -48.51 3.77 64.45
C HIS A 18 -47.30 4.69 64.30
N MET A 19 -47.50 5.96 64.68
CA MET A 19 -46.47 6.94 64.91
C MET A 19 -45.76 6.66 66.23
N ARG A 20 -44.44 6.69 66.21
CA ARG A 20 -43.63 7.03 67.41
C ARG A 20 -42.63 8.10 67.04
N ARG A 21 -42.78 9.25 67.64
CA ARG A 21 -41.81 10.31 67.70
C ARG A 21 -40.65 9.88 68.60
N THR A 22 -39.43 10.03 68.18
CA THR A 22 -38.28 10.18 69.07
C THR A 22 -37.28 11.18 68.48
N SER A 23 -36.81 11.97 69.33
CA SER A 23 -36.05 13.21 69.33
C SER A 23 -34.80 13.27 68.49
N ILE A 24 -34.55 14.49 68.07
CA ILE A 24 -33.42 15.08 67.35
C ILE A 24 -32.11 14.92 68.10
N SER A 25 -31.08 14.42 67.45
CA SER A 25 -29.70 14.74 67.85
C SER A 25 -28.99 15.33 66.62
N ARG A 26 -28.65 16.59 66.68
CA ARG A 26 -27.82 17.30 65.68
C ARG A 26 -26.40 16.80 65.84
N ARG A 27 -25.94 16.05 64.82
CA ARG A 27 -24.51 15.90 64.51
C ARG A 27 -24.32 16.25 63.04
N SER A 28 -23.65 17.37 62.85
CA SER A 28 -23.19 17.89 61.57
C SER A 28 -22.27 16.88 60.89
N LEU A 29 -22.69 16.31 59.78
CA LEU A 29 -21.83 15.61 58.81
C LEU A 29 -21.62 16.56 57.64
N LEU A 30 -20.40 17.09 57.55
CA LEU A 30 -19.88 17.72 56.34
C LEU A 30 -19.74 16.64 55.27
N ALA A 31 -20.66 16.60 54.33
CA ALA A 31 -20.51 15.84 53.10
C ALA A 31 -19.63 16.66 52.14
N ALA A 32 -18.37 16.30 52.03
CA ALA A 32 -17.51 16.78 50.94
C ALA A 32 -17.99 16.19 49.64
N ALA A 33 -18.71 16.97 48.84
CA ALA A 33 -19.07 16.61 47.47
C ALA A 33 -17.80 16.74 46.59
N SER A 34 -17.13 15.64 46.33
CA SER A 34 -16.08 15.58 45.32
C SER A 34 -16.71 15.73 43.93
N PHE A 35 -16.68 16.95 43.40
CA PHE A 35 -17.01 17.22 42.00
C PHE A 35 -15.83 16.68 41.16
N ALA A 36 -15.94 15.43 40.66
CA ALA A 36 -15.08 14.94 39.60
C ALA A 36 -15.42 15.74 38.35
N ALA A 37 -14.60 16.74 38.02
CA ALA A 37 -14.68 17.43 36.74
C ALA A 37 -14.38 16.43 35.63
N PHE A 38 -15.41 15.91 34.95
CA PHE A 38 -15.30 15.26 33.67
C PHE A 38 -14.87 16.33 32.67
N LEU A 39 -13.56 16.47 32.45
CA LEU A 39 -13.05 17.19 31.30
C LEU A 39 -13.45 16.39 30.06
N PRO A 40 -14.19 16.97 29.11
CA PRO A 40 -14.42 16.29 27.85
C PRO A 40 -13.06 16.08 27.17
N PHE A 41 -12.65 14.83 26.98
CA PHE A 41 -11.58 14.50 26.07
C PHE A 41 -12.07 14.91 24.67
N SER A 42 -11.78 16.14 24.25
CA SER A 42 -11.88 16.53 22.86
C SER A 42 -10.86 15.70 22.11
N SER A 43 -11.30 14.61 21.47
CA SER A 43 -10.54 13.97 20.42
C SER A 43 -10.35 15.01 19.34
N ALA A 44 -9.24 15.72 19.36
CA ALA A 44 -8.85 16.56 18.23
C ALA A 44 -8.83 15.62 17.01
N LEU A 45 -9.77 15.82 16.08
CA LEU A 45 -9.71 15.18 14.79
C LEU A 45 -8.37 15.58 14.20
N ALA A 46 -7.50 14.59 13.95
CA ALA A 46 -6.24 14.85 13.27
C ALA A 46 -6.55 15.58 11.95
N ALA A 47 -5.80 16.65 11.68
CA ALA A 47 -5.93 17.35 10.40
C ALA A 47 -5.78 16.34 9.25
N PRO A 48 -6.54 16.50 8.16
CA PRO A 48 -6.38 15.65 6.99
C PRO A 48 -4.91 15.65 6.54
N PHE A 49 -4.39 14.49 6.17
CA PHE A 49 -3.06 14.39 5.58
C PHE A 49 -3.00 15.18 4.28
N GLU A 50 -2.12 16.14 4.20
CA GLU A 50 -1.88 16.95 3.01
C GLU A 50 -0.52 16.65 2.42
N SER A 51 -0.46 16.43 1.11
CA SER A 51 0.77 16.18 0.38
C SER A 51 0.68 16.69 -1.04
N THR A 52 1.79 17.21 -1.54
CA THR A 52 1.93 17.57 -2.96
C THR A 52 2.47 16.40 -3.81
N ARG A 53 2.92 15.29 -3.17
CA ARG A 53 3.56 14.15 -3.85
C ARG A 53 2.65 12.94 -4.00
N ILE A 54 1.72 12.76 -3.07
CA ILE A 54 0.78 11.64 -3.07
C ILE A 54 -0.60 12.11 -2.61
N THR A 55 -1.61 11.36 -3.02
CA THR A 55 -2.90 11.32 -2.33
C THR A 55 -3.16 9.89 -1.86
N VAL A 56 -3.94 9.74 -0.80
CA VAL A 56 -4.28 8.42 -0.26
C VAL A 56 -5.79 8.35 -0.07
N ARG A 57 -6.40 7.34 -0.69
CA ARG A 57 -7.81 7.01 -0.51
C ARG A 57 -7.93 5.79 0.39
N THR A 58 -8.84 5.83 1.35
CA THR A 58 -9.06 4.72 2.28
C THR A 58 -10.35 3.98 1.94
N GLU A 59 -10.29 2.64 1.92
CA GLU A 59 -11.44 1.76 1.67
C GLU A 59 -11.47 0.60 2.67
N GLY A 60 -12.67 0.19 3.08
CA GLY A 60 -12.87 -0.92 4.00
C GLY A 60 -12.63 -0.58 5.46
N SER A 61 -12.54 -1.61 6.30
CA SER A 61 -12.33 -1.51 7.75
C SER A 61 -11.61 -2.76 8.27
N GLY A 62 -10.85 -2.63 9.36
CA GLY A 62 -10.03 -3.70 9.93
C GLY A 62 -8.56 -3.32 10.01
N PRO A 63 -7.62 -4.30 10.04
CA PRO A 63 -6.19 -4.04 10.02
C PRO A 63 -5.75 -3.24 8.79
N ASP A 64 -4.79 -2.35 8.99
CA ASP A 64 -4.31 -1.44 7.94
C ASP A 64 -3.40 -2.12 6.92
N VAL A 65 -3.65 -1.85 5.65
CA VAL A 65 -2.83 -2.32 4.53
C VAL A 65 -2.57 -1.15 3.57
N VAL A 66 -1.31 -0.79 3.35
CA VAL A 66 -0.92 0.25 2.38
C VAL A 66 -0.61 -0.41 1.04
N LEU A 67 -1.28 0.05 -0.02
CA LEU A 67 -1.13 -0.45 -1.39
C LEU A 67 -0.48 0.61 -2.27
N ILE A 68 0.72 0.30 -2.80
CA ILE A 68 1.54 1.24 -3.58
C ILE A 68 1.59 0.75 -5.04
N PRO A 69 1.01 1.49 -6.01
CA PRO A 69 1.01 1.10 -7.41
C PRO A 69 2.37 1.31 -8.07
N GLY A 70 2.51 0.79 -9.30
CA GLY A 70 3.71 0.93 -10.12
C GLY A 70 3.81 2.29 -10.83
N LEU A 71 4.87 2.42 -11.62
CA LEU A 71 5.09 3.55 -12.52
C LEU A 71 3.87 3.77 -13.43
N ASN A 72 3.43 5.02 -13.56
CA ASN A 72 2.30 5.42 -14.42
C ASN A 72 0.98 4.69 -14.10
N SER A 73 0.85 4.14 -12.91
CA SER A 73 -0.34 3.39 -12.49
C SER A 73 -1.16 4.17 -11.47
N SER A 74 -2.43 3.76 -11.34
CA SER A 74 -3.35 4.27 -10.33
C SER A 74 -3.76 3.17 -9.34
N PRO A 75 -4.51 3.50 -8.27
CA PRO A 75 -5.13 2.53 -7.37
C PRO A 75 -6.01 1.48 -8.07
N ARG A 76 -6.41 1.70 -9.33
CA ARG A 76 -7.12 0.71 -10.15
C ARG A 76 -6.40 -0.64 -10.20
N ALA A 77 -5.06 -0.64 -10.13
CA ALA A 77 -4.27 -1.86 -10.09
C ALA A 77 -4.71 -2.83 -8.98
N TRP A 78 -5.27 -2.32 -7.91
CA TRP A 78 -5.63 -3.06 -6.71
C TRP A 78 -7.12 -3.39 -6.59
N ALA A 79 -7.98 -2.88 -7.50
CA ALA A 79 -9.43 -2.94 -7.33
C ALA A 79 -9.96 -4.36 -7.13
N SER A 80 -9.51 -5.34 -7.93
CA SER A 80 -9.92 -6.73 -7.80
C SER A 80 -9.44 -7.38 -6.52
N THR A 81 -8.25 -7.00 -6.04
CA THR A 81 -7.68 -7.51 -4.78
C THR A 81 -8.45 -6.97 -3.57
N VAL A 82 -8.76 -5.68 -3.54
CA VAL A 82 -9.53 -5.03 -2.48
C VAL A 82 -10.94 -5.64 -2.40
N ALA A 83 -11.60 -5.81 -3.55
CA ALA A 83 -12.94 -6.41 -3.62
C ALA A 83 -12.97 -7.87 -3.15
N ALA A 84 -11.92 -8.64 -3.44
CA ALA A 84 -11.85 -10.06 -3.11
C ALA A 84 -11.42 -10.35 -1.66
N LEU A 85 -10.80 -9.41 -0.98
CA LEU A 85 -10.25 -9.59 0.37
C LEU A 85 -10.84 -8.55 1.34
N PRO A 86 -12.14 -8.65 1.69
CA PRO A 86 -12.75 -7.77 2.68
C PRO A 86 -12.18 -8.04 4.09
N GLY A 87 -12.38 -7.08 5.01
CA GLY A 87 -11.94 -7.22 6.41
C GLY A 87 -10.62 -6.53 6.70
N TYR A 88 -10.10 -5.76 5.76
CA TYR A 88 -8.94 -4.89 5.94
C TYR A 88 -9.31 -3.44 5.62
N ARG A 89 -8.56 -2.50 6.20
CA ARG A 89 -8.62 -1.09 5.82
C ARG A 89 -7.46 -0.79 4.88
N TYR A 90 -7.79 -0.61 3.61
CA TYR A 90 -6.82 -0.37 2.55
C TYR A 90 -6.54 1.11 2.38
N HIS A 91 -5.26 1.48 2.35
CA HIS A 91 -4.75 2.81 2.07
C HIS A 91 -4.15 2.80 0.67
N LEU A 92 -4.91 3.29 -0.29
CA LEU A 92 -4.61 3.24 -1.71
C LEU A 92 -3.82 4.49 -2.11
N VAL A 93 -2.53 4.34 -2.31
CA VAL A 93 -1.63 5.44 -2.67
C VAL A 93 -1.79 5.78 -4.16
N GLN A 94 -1.92 7.07 -4.46
CA GLN A 94 -1.80 7.62 -5.80
C GLN A 94 -0.63 8.60 -5.84
N VAL A 95 0.30 8.37 -6.77
CA VAL A 95 1.46 9.24 -6.95
C VAL A 95 1.10 10.42 -7.85
N SER A 96 1.44 11.63 -7.44
CA SER A 96 1.26 12.85 -8.25
C SER A 96 2.13 12.79 -9.50
N GLY A 97 1.55 13.18 -10.65
CA GLY A 97 2.14 13.05 -11.97
C GLY A 97 1.80 11.75 -12.70
N PHE A 98 1.17 10.75 -12.02
CA PHE A 98 0.72 9.51 -12.66
C PHE A 98 -0.80 9.47 -12.84
N ALA A 99 -1.23 8.78 -13.91
CA ALA A 99 -2.64 8.50 -14.20
C ALA A 99 -3.55 9.75 -14.13
N GLY A 100 -3.09 10.85 -14.73
CA GLY A 100 -3.85 12.10 -14.83
C GLY A 100 -3.77 13.01 -13.61
N GLN A 101 -3.02 12.63 -12.57
CA GLN A 101 -2.80 13.54 -11.44
C GLN A 101 -1.78 14.62 -11.80
N PRO A 102 -1.97 15.88 -11.33
CA PRO A 102 -0.96 16.93 -11.47
C PRO A 102 0.40 16.48 -10.90
N ALA A 103 1.49 16.93 -11.51
CA ALA A 103 2.85 16.59 -11.10
C ALA A 103 3.17 16.98 -9.64
N GLY A 104 2.61 18.08 -9.16
CA GLY A 104 2.76 18.55 -7.79
C GLY A 104 4.22 18.61 -7.35
N GLY A 105 4.54 18.11 -6.16
CA GLY A 105 5.89 18.04 -5.62
C GLY A 105 6.83 17.09 -6.39
N ASN A 106 6.28 16.29 -7.32
CA ASN A 106 7.06 15.41 -8.20
C ASN A 106 7.44 16.07 -9.53
N ALA A 107 7.13 17.36 -9.74
CA ALA A 107 7.48 18.10 -10.95
C ALA A 107 8.99 18.21 -11.19
N GLU A 108 9.81 18.08 -10.15
CA GLU A 108 11.26 18.18 -10.24
C GLU A 108 11.96 17.11 -9.37
N GLY A 109 13.23 16.83 -9.67
CA GLY A 109 14.08 15.94 -8.90
C GLY A 109 13.70 14.46 -8.99
N LYS A 110 14.02 13.72 -7.94
CA LYS A 110 13.65 12.30 -7.77
C LYS A 110 12.16 12.15 -7.47
N VAL A 111 11.63 10.97 -7.76
CA VAL A 111 10.22 10.65 -7.55
C VAL A 111 10.07 9.51 -6.52
N ALA A 112 10.73 8.36 -6.74
CA ALA A 112 10.52 7.17 -5.93
C ALA A 112 10.97 7.36 -4.47
N ALA A 113 12.16 7.89 -4.23
CA ALA A 113 12.68 8.04 -2.88
C ALA A 113 11.87 9.08 -2.07
N PRO A 114 11.59 10.31 -2.56
CA PRO A 114 10.76 11.26 -1.82
C PRO A 114 9.33 10.77 -1.62
N VAL A 115 8.75 9.97 -2.54
CA VAL A 115 7.43 9.36 -2.35
C VAL A 115 7.47 8.30 -1.26
N ALA A 116 8.54 7.50 -1.15
CA ALA A 116 8.68 6.54 -0.06
C ALA A 116 8.74 7.24 1.32
N ASP A 117 9.49 8.34 1.42
CA ASP A 117 9.54 9.17 2.64
C ASP A 117 8.16 9.78 2.97
N GLU A 118 7.42 10.20 1.94
CA GLU A 118 6.09 10.77 2.09
C GLU A 118 5.05 9.72 2.53
N ILE A 119 5.19 8.47 2.09
CA ILE A 119 4.37 7.34 2.58
C ILE A 119 4.68 7.07 4.06
N ALA A 120 5.95 7.14 4.48
CA ALA A 120 6.32 7.02 5.90
C ALA A 120 5.68 8.13 6.74
N ARG A 121 5.71 9.38 6.25
CA ARG A 121 5.04 10.51 6.88
C ARG A 121 3.53 10.29 6.99
N TYR A 122 2.89 9.83 5.90
CA TYR A 122 1.47 9.49 5.91
C TYR A 122 1.13 8.46 7.00
N ILE A 123 1.87 7.34 7.05
CA ILE A 123 1.66 6.28 8.03
C ILE A 123 1.71 6.84 9.46
N LYS A 124 2.70 7.71 9.73
CA LYS A 124 2.87 8.35 11.03
C LYS A 124 1.72 9.32 11.36
N GLU A 125 1.38 10.24 10.45
CA GLU A 125 0.38 11.29 10.69
C GLU A 125 -1.04 10.73 10.74
N ALA A 126 -1.35 9.71 9.92
CA ALA A 126 -2.62 8.99 9.99
C ALA A 126 -2.73 8.04 11.21
N GLY A 127 -1.69 7.95 12.03
CA GLY A 127 -1.68 7.14 13.25
C GLY A 127 -1.74 5.63 13.01
N LEU A 128 -1.30 5.16 11.83
CA LEU A 128 -1.33 3.74 11.50
C LEU A 128 -0.30 2.98 12.35
N LYS A 129 -0.71 1.82 12.88
CA LYS A 129 0.12 1.01 13.77
C LYS A 129 0.84 -0.08 12.98
N GLN A 130 1.95 0.27 12.33
CA GLN A 130 2.76 -0.64 11.53
C GLN A 130 1.91 -1.45 10.52
N PRO A 131 1.26 -0.80 9.54
CA PRO A 131 0.45 -1.49 8.54
C PRO A 131 1.29 -2.49 7.75
N ALA A 132 0.64 -3.49 7.17
CA ALA A 132 1.26 -4.27 6.10
C ALA A 132 1.39 -3.39 4.85
N VAL A 133 2.48 -3.55 4.09
CA VAL A 133 2.72 -2.79 2.86
C VAL A 133 2.83 -3.75 1.68
N ILE A 134 2.11 -3.48 0.61
CA ILE A 134 2.19 -4.22 -0.66
C ILE A 134 2.51 -3.23 -1.77
N GLY A 135 3.64 -3.41 -2.44
CA GLY A 135 4.08 -2.54 -3.52
C GLY A 135 4.29 -3.31 -4.82
N HIS A 136 3.70 -2.81 -5.92
CA HIS A 136 3.87 -3.39 -7.26
C HIS A 136 4.88 -2.59 -8.06
N SER A 137 5.83 -3.25 -8.73
CA SER A 137 6.79 -2.58 -9.63
C SER A 137 7.54 -1.44 -8.91
N MET A 138 7.47 -0.20 -9.39
CA MET A 138 8.00 0.97 -8.69
C MET A 138 7.49 1.07 -7.25
N GLY A 139 6.22 0.67 -6.98
CA GLY A 139 5.69 0.55 -5.62
C GLY A 139 6.47 -0.43 -4.76
N GLY A 140 6.99 -1.51 -5.35
CA GLY A 140 7.89 -2.45 -4.70
C GLY A 140 9.25 -1.82 -4.35
N THR A 141 9.81 -0.99 -5.25
CA THR A 141 11.01 -0.20 -4.96
C THR A 141 10.77 0.76 -3.79
N MET A 142 9.66 1.51 -3.82
CA MET A 142 9.28 2.40 -2.71
C MET A 142 9.04 1.64 -1.41
N GLY A 143 8.42 0.45 -1.48
CA GLY A 143 8.25 -0.44 -0.33
C GLY A 143 9.58 -0.92 0.27
N MET A 144 10.56 -1.28 -0.56
CA MET A 144 11.91 -1.64 -0.10
C MET A 144 12.62 -0.44 0.54
N MET A 145 12.53 0.76 -0.06
CA MET A 145 13.06 1.99 0.54
C MET A 145 12.41 2.26 1.90
N LEU A 146 11.09 2.17 1.98
CA LEU A 146 10.34 2.33 3.22
C LEU A 146 10.81 1.34 4.30
N ALA A 147 10.92 0.05 3.95
CA ALA A 147 11.32 -0.99 4.91
C ALA A 147 12.77 -0.86 5.37
N ALA A 148 13.68 -0.38 4.51
CA ALA A 148 15.09 -0.20 4.84
C ALA A 148 15.37 1.09 5.62
N ARG A 149 14.64 2.17 5.34
CA ARG A 149 14.92 3.52 5.84
C ARG A 149 13.99 3.95 6.97
N HIS A 150 12.77 3.38 7.00
CA HIS A 150 11.70 3.65 7.98
C HIS A 150 11.13 2.34 8.54
N PRO A 151 11.95 1.47 9.16
CA PRO A 151 11.51 0.13 9.58
C PRO A 151 10.39 0.15 10.62
N GLU A 152 10.20 1.26 11.33
CA GLU A 152 9.11 1.47 12.28
C GLU A 152 7.76 1.71 11.59
N ALA A 153 7.75 2.07 10.30
CA ALA A 153 6.54 2.44 9.57
C ALA A 153 5.68 1.24 9.15
N LEU A 154 6.23 0.01 9.14
CA LEU A 154 5.51 -1.16 8.64
C LEU A 154 5.78 -2.41 9.46
N SER A 155 4.84 -3.38 9.45
CA SER A 155 5.04 -4.69 10.07
C SER A 155 5.69 -5.69 9.13
N ARG A 156 5.38 -5.63 7.84
CA ARG A 156 5.84 -6.56 6.79
C ARG A 156 5.70 -5.94 5.41
N LEU A 157 6.48 -6.43 4.45
CA LEU A 157 6.48 -5.96 3.06
C LEU A 157 6.18 -7.11 2.09
N MET A 158 5.25 -6.87 1.15
CA MET A 158 5.15 -7.67 -0.07
C MET A 158 5.61 -6.84 -1.27
N VAL A 159 6.59 -7.34 -2.00
CA VAL A 159 7.05 -6.80 -3.27
C VAL A 159 6.45 -7.63 -4.40
N VAL A 160 5.72 -6.98 -5.29
CA VAL A 160 5.08 -7.63 -6.44
C VAL A 160 5.82 -7.23 -7.70
N ASP A 161 6.56 -8.17 -8.23
CA ASP A 161 7.34 -8.12 -9.46
C ASP A 161 8.27 -6.90 -9.59
N MET A 162 9.24 -6.85 -8.69
CA MET A 162 10.31 -5.87 -8.75
C MET A 162 11.64 -6.46 -8.33
N TYR A 163 12.67 -6.13 -9.09
CA TYR A 163 14.06 -6.49 -8.80
C TYR A 163 14.73 -5.32 -8.06
N PRO A 164 15.60 -5.54 -7.06
CA PRO A 164 16.12 -4.46 -6.23
C PRO A 164 17.12 -3.54 -6.92
N TYR A 165 17.59 -3.91 -8.13
CA TYR A 165 18.47 -3.08 -8.95
C TYR A 165 18.25 -3.31 -10.44
N LEU A 166 17.45 -2.46 -11.08
CA LEU A 166 17.17 -2.58 -12.51
C LEU A 166 18.40 -2.29 -13.40
N GLY A 167 19.41 -1.59 -12.91
CA GLY A 167 20.66 -1.37 -13.64
C GLY A 167 21.28 -2.65 -14.17
N ASN A 168 21.12 -3.77 -13.44
CA ASN A 168 21.61 -5.09 -13.88
C ASN A 168 20.89 -5.60 -15.14
N PHE A 169 19.62 -5.28 -15.35
CA PHE A 169 18.88 -5.66 -16.55
C PHE A 169 19.17 -4.72 -17.72
N PHE A 170 19.28 -3.42 -17.47
CA PHE A 170 19.44 -2.42 -18.53
C PHE A 170 20.88 -2.27 -19.02
N ALA A 171 21.88 -2.39 -18.17
CA ALA A 171 23.29 -2.18 -18.50
C ALA A 171 24.12 -3.48 -18.45
N GLY A 172 23.53 -4.57 -17.96
CA GLY A 172 24.16 -5.86 -17.72
C GLY A 172 24.66 -6.01 -16.26
N PRO A 173 24.74 -7.26 -15.75
CA PRO A 173 25.22 -7.53 -14.40
C PRO A 173 26.64 -7.00 -14.21
N GLY A 174 26.88 -6.29 -13.09
CA GLY A 174 28.19 -5.73 -12.77
C GLY A 174 28.62 -4.55 -13.63
N ALA A 175 27.73 -3.97 -14.43
CA ALA A 175 28.04 -2.78 -15.20
C ALA A 175 28.48 -1.63 -14.27
N PRO A 176 29.52 -0.86 -14.65
CA PRO A 176 29.96 0.28 -13.86
C PRO A 176 28.89 1.39 -13.85
N PRO A 177 28.84 2.22 -12.78
CA PRO A 177 27.81 3.24 -12.60
C PRO A 177 27.64 4.16 -13.81
N GLU A 178 28.71 4.55 -14.49
CA GLU A 178 28.70 5.44 -15.65
C GLU A 178 27.93 4.83 -16.83
N LYS A 179 28.05 3.51 -17.03
CA LYS A 179 27.30 2.79 -18.06
C LYS A 179 25.81 2.73 -17.71
N VAL A 180 25.50 2.48 -16.44
CA VAL A 180 24.11 2.46 -15.96
C VAL A 180 23.48 3.85 -16.13
N ASP A 181 24.18 4.91 -15.75
CA ASP A 181 23.73 6.29 -15.93
C ASP A 181 23.51 6.65 -17.41
N ALA A 182 24.42 6.25 -18.29
CA ALA A 182 24.29 6.50 -19.73
C ALA A 182 23.03 5.84 -20.29
N VAL A 183 22.78 4.58 -19.96
CA VAL A 183 21.57 3.85 -20.38
C VAL A 183 20.31 4.50 -19.79
N ALA A 184 20.31 4.83 -18.52
CA ALA A 184 19.18 5.46 -17.84
C ALA A 184 18.84 6.84 -18.44
N ASN A 185 19.88 7.63 -18.78
CA ASN A 185 19.69 8.92 -19.45
C ASN A 185 19.15 8.75 -20.88
N ALA A 186 19.57 7.73 -21.61
CA ALA A 186 19.04 7.44 -22.95
C ALA A 186 17.55 7.04 -22.87
N VAL A 187 17.15 6.19 -21.90
CA VAL A 187 15.75 5.83 -21.64
C VAL A 187 14.93 7.06 -21.30
N MET A 188 15.41 7.89 -20.37
CA MET A 188 14.75 9.14 -19.97
C MET A 188 14.54 10.07 -21.18
N ALA A 189 15.57 10.28 -21.97
CA ALA A 189 15.49 11.11 -23.19
C ALA A 189 14.50 10.53 -24.20
N GLY A 190 14.47 9.23 -24.38
CA GLY A 190 13.52 8.55 -25.27
C GLY A 190 12.06 8.79 -24.86
N ILE A 191 11.75 8.76 -23.58
CA ILE A 191 10.39 9.02 -23.07
C ILE A 191 10.03 10.51 -23.26
N ARG A 192 10.91 11.44 -22.90
CA ARG A 192 10.66 12.87 -22.96
C ARG A 192 10.51 13.39 -24.39
N ASN A 193 11.34 12.90 -25.32
CA ASN A 193 11.42 13.41 -26.68
C ASN A 193 10.46 12.70 -27.65
N ALA A 194 9.76 11.65 -27.22
CA ALA A 194 8.80 10.95 -28.06
C ALA A 194 7.61 11.85 -28.43
N SER A 195 7.18 11.80 -29.71
CA SER A 195 5.94 12.47 -30.12
C SER A 195 4.72 11.84 -29.39
N PRO A 196 3.57 12.55 -29.33
CA PRO A 196 2.35 11.97 -28.75
C PRO A 196 1.98 10.61 -29.35
N GLU A 197 2.09 10.47 -30.68
CA GLU A 197 1.78 9.22 -31.39
C GLU A 197 2.80 8.12 -31.03
N GLN A 198 4.06 8.48 -30.88
CA GLN A 198 5.12 7.54 -30.51
C GLN A 198 4.96 7.08 -29.05
N ARG A 199 4.60 8.02 -28.15
CA ARG A 199 4.25 7.67 -26.76
C ARG A 199 3.07 6.72 -26.69
N ALA A 200 2.01 6.97 -27.47
CA ALA A 200 0.82 6.10 -27.51
C ALA A 200 1.18 4.67 -27.96
N ARG A 201 1.97 4.55 -29.04
CA ARG A 201 2.44 3.22 -29.50
C ARG A 201 3.32 2.54 -28.45
N ASN A 202 4.34 3.22 -27.95
CA ASN A 202 5.25 2.66 -26.93
C ASN A 202 4.50 2.23 -25.67
N THR A 203 3.50 3.01 -25.23
CA THR A 203 2.65 2.65 -24.10
C THR A 203 1.86 1.38 -24.37
N SER A 204 1.21 1.31 -25.54
CA SER A 204 0.44 0.13 -25.95
C SER A 204 1.32 -1.13 -25.98
N ASP A 205 2.46 -1.06 -26.65
CA ASP A 205 3.39 -2.20 -26.81
C ASP A 205 3.94 -2.65 -25.45
N THR A 206 4.30 -1.69 -24.59
CA THR A 206 4.76 -1.96 -23.22
C THR A 206 3.68 -2.67 -22.41
N ILE A 207 2.45 -2.16 -22.41
CA ILE A 207 1.35 -2.78 -21.65
C ILE A 207 0.98 -4.16 -22.19
N VAL A 208 1.01 -4.37 -23.52
CA VAL A 208 0.81 -5.70 -24.12
C VAL A 208 1.86 -6.70 -23.61
N GLY A 209 3.11 -6.27 -23.47
CA GLY A 209 4.18 -7.11 -22.90
C GLY A 209 4.08 -7.33 -21.37
N MET A 210 3.40 -6.44 -20.66
CA MET A 210 3.28 -6.46 -19.19
C MET A 210 1.98 -7.09 -18.67
N VAL A 211 0.96 -7.29 -19.53
CA VAL A 211 -0.36 -7.79 -19.15
C VAL A 211 -0.82 -8.85 -20.14
N ASN A 212 -0.91 -10.11 -19.69
CA ASN A 212 -1.44 -11.19 -20.52
C ASN A 212 -2.97 -11.08 -20.70
N THR A 213 -3.69 -10.65 -19.66
CA THR A 213 -5.16 -10.54 -19.64
C THR A 213 -5.63 -9.32 -20.45
N GLU A 214 -6.06 -9.55 -21.67
CA GLU A 214 -6.37 -8.49 -22.64
C GLU A 214 -7.38 -7.45 -22.12
N SER A 215 -8.44 -7.90 -21.44
CA SER A 215 -9.49 -7.02 -20.90
C SER A 215 -8.97 -6.00 -19.86
N MET A 216 -7.80 -6.25 -19.27
CA MET A 216 -7.18 -5.36 -18.28
C MET A 216 -6.27 -4.30 -18.90
N ARG A 217 -5.87 -4.45 -20.17
CA ARG A 217 -4.91 -3.59 -20.86
C ARG A 217 -5.40 -2.16 -21.04
N ALA A 218 -6.68 -1.98 -21.39
CA ALA A 218 -7.25 -0.67 -21.69
C ALA A 218 -7.11 0.31 -20.51
N GLY A 219 -7.34 -0.16 -19.27
CA GLY A 219 -7.17 0.66 -18.07
C GLY A 219 -5.71 1.06 -17.81
N ALA A 220 -4.77 0.14 -17.99
CA ALA A 220 -3.35 0.41 -17.84
C ALA A 220 -2.81 1.37 -18.92
N ILE A 221 -3.25 1.21 -20.17
CA ILE A 221 -2.93 2.13 -21.28
C ILE A 221 -3.45 3.54 -20.95
N SER A 222 -4.70 3.64 -20.50
CA SER A 222 -5.29 4.92 -20.12
C SER A 222 -4.53 5.62 -18.99
N ASP A 223 -4.18 4.90 -17.93
CA ASP A 223 -3.41 5.45 -16.80
C ASP A 223 -2.02 5.92 -17.25
N SER A 224 -1.33 5.11 -18.06
CA SER A 224 0.00 5.44 -18.57
C SER A 224 -0.04 6.63 -19.56
N ALA A 225 -1.02 6.68 -20.46
CA ALA A 225 -1.17 7.76 -21.42
C ALA A 225 -1.52 9.10 -20.74
N ALA A 226 -2.24 9.07 -19.62
CA ALA A 226 -2.59 10.25 -18.83
C ALA A 226 -1.47 10.72 -17.89
N SER A 227 -0.41 9.95 -17.74
CA SER A 227 0.72 10.30 -16.86
C SER A 227 1.60 11.38 -17.46
N ASP A 228 2.13 12.25 -16.59
CA ASP A 228 3.07 13.30 -16.98
C ASP A 228 4.38 12.68 -17.50
N PRO A 229 4.80 12.98 -18.74
CA PRO A 229 5.98 12.36 -19.35
C PRO A 229 7.29 12.76 -18.67
N ASP A 230 7.39 13.96 -18.09
CA ASP A 230 8.59 14.41 -17.39
C ASP A 230 8.72 13.72 -16.04
N VAL A 231 7.63 13.58 -15.28
CA VAL A 231 7.59 12.79 -14.03
C VAL A 231 7.91 11.33 -14.33
N SER A 232 7.25 10.75 -15.34
CA SER A 232 7.44 9.36 -15.77
C SER A 232 8.90 9.06 -16.15
N SER A 233 9.50 9.93 -16.95
CA SER A 233 10.87 9.75 -17.42
C SER A 233 11.90 9.82 -16.29
N ARG A 234 11.75 10.76 -15.35
CA ARG A 234 12.62 10.89 -14.18
C ARG A 234 12.43 9.73 -13.20
N ALA A 235 11.19 9.31 -12.98
CA ALA A 235 10.90 8.16 -12.15
C ALA A 235 11.53 6.88 -12.73
N TYR A 236 11.40 6.66 -14.02
CA TYR A 236 12.00 5.48 -14.67
C TYR A 236 13.53 5.51 -14.63
N ARG A 237 14.13 6.69 -14.90
CA ARG A 237 15.57 6.85 -14.73
C ARG A 237 16.01 6.49 -13.31
N GLU A 238 15.30 7.03 -12.30
CA GLU A 238 15.58 6.73 -10.89
C GLU A 238 15.53 5.24 -10.59
N LEU A 239 14.53 4.50 -11.10
CA LEU A 239 14.43 3.06 -10.94
C LEU A 239 15.64 2.31 -11.52
N ILE A 240 16.16 2.75 -12.68
CA ILE A 240 17.30 2.11 -13.34
C ILE A 240 18.58 2.31 -12.52
N VAL A 241 18.83 3.54 -12.04
CA VAL A 241 20.09 3.88 -11.36
C VAL A 241 20.09 3.53 -9.87
N THR A 242 18.92 3.30 -9.26
CA THR A 242 18.84 3.03 -7.83
C THR A 242 19.19 1.58 -7.52
N ASN A 243 20.34 1.38 -6.90
CA ASN A 243 20.74 0.07 -6.40
C ASN A 243 20.37 -0.06 -4.91
N LEU A 244 19.30 -0.84 -4.63
CA LEU A 244 18.87 -1.10 -3.26
C LEU A 244 19.53 -2.32 -2.63
N ILE A 245 20.28 -3.14 -3.39
CA ILE A 245 20.92 -4.35 -2.85
C ILE A 245 21.73 -4.08 -1.58
N PRO A 246 22.56 -3.01 -1.50
CA PRO A 246 23.31 -2.69 -0.29
C PRO A 246 22.45 -2.19 0.90
N GLU A 247 21.18 -1.86 0.67
CA GLU A 247 20.27 -1.41 1.74
C GLU A 247 19.37 -2.54 2.26
N LEU A 248 19.31 -3.68 1.58
CA LEU A 248 18.40 -4.78 1.92
C LEU A 248 18.70 -5.44 3.26
N ASP A 249 19.96 -5.41 3.72
CA ASP A 249 20.36 -5.93 5.02
C ASP A 249 19.78 -5.15 6.21
N LYS A 250 19.39 -3.88 5.97
CA LYS A 250 18.71 -3.02 6.96
C LYS A 250 17.25 -3.42 7.16
N ILE A 251 16.65 -4.18 6.23
CA ILE A 251 15.27 -4.63 6.33
C ILE A 251 15.18 -5.72 7.40
N ASN A 252 14.62 -5.36 8.55
CA ASN A 252 14.44 -6.27 9.68
C ASN A 252 13.02 -6.84 9.79
N LYS A 253 12.17 -6.58 8.79
CA LYS A 253 10.79 -7.05 8.69
C LYS A 253 10.66 -8.24 7.74
N PRO A 254 9.64 -9.10 7.90
CA PRO A 254 9.35 -10.13 6.92
C PRO A 254 9.09 -9.53 5.52
N VAL A 255 9.75 -10.09 4.51
CA VAL A 255 9.56 -9.70 3.10
C VAL A 255 9.09 -10.90 2.29
N THR A 256 7.99 -10.73 1.59
CA THR A 256 7.52 -11.66 0.56
C THR A 256 7.71 -11.03 -0.80
N VAL A 257 8.37 -11.71 -1.71
CA VAL A 257 8.55 -11.26 -3.10
C VAL A 257 7.81 -12.24 -4.02
N LEU A 258 6.81 -11.73 -4.72
CA LEU A 258 6.19 -12.42 -5.83
C LEU A 258 6.81 -11.90 -7.12
N TYR A 259 7.29 -12.77 -8.01
CA TYR A 259 7.94 -12.35 -9.25
C TYR A 259 7.57 -13.26 -10.42
N VAL A 260 7.75 -12.74 -11.62
CA VAL A 260 7.52 -13.47 -12.87
C VAL A 260 8.79 -13.51 -13.71
N GLN A 261 8.91 -14.53 -14.56
CA GLN A 261 9.92 -14.55 -15.60
C GLN A 261 9.29 -14.03 -16.89
N PRO A 262 9.72 -12.87 -17.43
CA PRO A 262 9.21 -12.37 -18.68
C PRO A 262 9.51 -13.35 -19.82
N LYS A 263 8.56 -13.56 -20.73
CA LYS A 263 8.74 -14.42 -21.92
C LYS A 263 9.89 -13.94 -22.82
N THR A 264 10.23 -12.67 -22.74
CA THR A 264 11.34 -12.05 -23.48
C THR A 264 12.72 -12.33 -22.89
N VAL A 265 12.79 -13.00 -21.73
CA VAL A 265 14.05 -13.37 -21.05
C VAL A 265 14.29 -14.87 -21.26
N PRO A 266 14.99 -15.29 -22.34
CA PRO A 266 15.11 -16.69 -22.75
C PRO A 266 16.24 -17.42 -21.99
N ILE A 267 16.17 -17.40 -20.65
CA ILE A 267 17.07 -18.18 -19.81
C ILE A 267 16.29 -19.26 -19.06
N PRO A 268 16.92 -20.37 -18.63
CA PRO A 268 16.26 -21.37 -17.79
C PRO A 268 15.66 -20.76 -16.52
N ALA A 269 14.50 -21.28 -16.12
CA ALA A 269 13.77 -20.77 -14.95
C ALA A 269 14.63 -20.80 -13.67
N GLU A 270 15.44 -21.83 -13.50
CA GLU A 270 16.36 -21.98 -12.37
C GLU A 270 17.42 -20.88 -12.31
N GLN A 271 17.92 -20.42 -13.46
CA GLN A 271 18.85 -19.30 -13.53
C GLN A 271 18.16 -17.99 -13.17
N PHE A 272 16.92 -17.80 -13.60
CA PHE A 272 16.13 -16.64 -13.25
C PHE A 272 15.82 -16.60 -11.75
N ASP A 273 15.40 -17.75 -11.18
CA ASP A 273 15.16 -17.91 -9.75
C ASP A 273 16.46 -17.66 -8.92
N PHE A 274 17.60 -18.14 -9.41
CA PHE A 274 18.90 -17.89 -8.79
C PHE A 274 19.25 -16.40 -8.78
N ALA A 275 18.99 -15.67 -9.87
CA ALA A 275 19.23 -14.23 -9.93
C ALA A 275 18.40 -13.48 -8.88
N TYR A 276 17.11 -13.79 -8.74
CA TYR A 276 16.26 -13.22 -7.68
C TYR A 276 16.76 -13.58 -6.29
N LYS A 277 17.05 -14.85 -6.04
CA LYS A 277 17.58 -15.32 -4.75
C LYS A 277 18.89 -14.61 -4.39
N SER A 278 19.79 -14.43 -5.35
CA SER A 278 21.08 -13.75 -5.13
C SER A 278 20.89 -12.26 -4.83
N ALA A 279 20.00 -11.57 -5.56
CA ALA A 279 19.77 -10.15 -5.36
C ALA A 279 19.09 -9.83 -4.02
N TYR A 280 18.19 -10.70 -3.57
CA TYR A 280 17.49 -10.55 -2.29
C TYR A 280 18.19 -11.25 -1.12
N ALA A 281 19.34 -11.89 -1.33
CA ALA A 281 20.08 -12.62 -0.29
C ALA A 281 20.36 -11.82 1.00
N PRO A 282 20.57 -10.48 0.97
CA PRO A 282 20.77 -9.71 2.21
C PRO A 282 19.52 -9.62 3.11
N VAL A 283 18.32 -9.89 2.61
CA VAL A 283 17.09 -9.87 3.41
C VAL A 283 17.02 -11.10 4.31
N LYS A 284 17.02 -10.91 5.63
CA LYS A 284 17.09 -12.00 6.61
C LYS A 284 15.83 -12.86 6.68
N ASN A 285 14.66 -12.25 6.56
CA ASN A 285 13.36 -12.94 6.64
C ASN A 285 12.64 -12.82 5.30
N LEU A 286 13.06 -13.63 4.34
CA LEU A 286 12.66 -13.57 2.93
C LEU A 286 11.84 -14.80 2.52
N THR A 287 10.73 -14.55 1.85
CA THR A 287 9.97 -15.53 1.08
C THR A 287 9.96 -15.12 -0.38
N LEU A 288 10.52 -15.97 -1.28
CA LEU A 288 10.52 -15.76 -2.73
C LEU A 288 9.56 -16.74 -3.38
N LYS A 289 8.67 -16.24 -4.27
CA LYS A 289 7.72 -17.07 -5.00
C LYS A 289 7.62 -16.61 -6.45
N ARG A 290 8.05 -17.46 -7.40
CA ARG A 290 7.78 -17.25 -8.82
C ARG A 290 6.34 -17.62 -9.12
N ILE A 291 5.63 -16.75 -9.84
CA ILE A 291 4.25 -16.96 -10.29
C ILE A 291 4.30 -17.32 -11.77
N PRO A 292 3.99 -18.57 -12.15
CA PRO A 292 3.96 -18.99 -13.55
C PRO A 292 2.75 -18.38 -14.29
N ASP A 293 2.81 -18.39 -15.60
CA ASP A 293 1.72 -18.00 -16.51
C ASP A 293 1.19 -16.58 -16.30
N SER A 294 2.02 -15.71 -15.76
CA SER A 294 1.75 -14.30 -15.53
C SER A 294 2.78 -13.42 -16.25
N ALA A 295 2.37 -12.23 -16.60
CA ALA A 295 3.26 -11.12 -16.89
C ALA A 295 3.36 -10.19 -15.65
N HIS A 296 3.86 -8.98 -15.83
CA HIS A 296 4.21 -8.05 -14.77
C HIS A 296 3.06 -7.72 -13.79
N PHE A 297 1.81 -7.67 -14.27
CA PHE A 297 0.64 -7.40 -13.43
C PHE A 297 0.02 -8.72 -12.91
N ILE A 298 0.70 -9.35 -11.95
CA ILE A 298 0.30 -10.64 -11.37
C ILE A 298 -1.14 -10.60 -10.85
N MET A 299 -1.57 -9.48 -10.26
CA MET A 299 -2.91 -9.28 -9.71
C MET A 299 -4.02 -9.34 -10.76
N TRP A 300 -3.69 -9.16 -12.04
CA TRP A 300 -4.63 -9.21 -13.15
C TRP A 300 -4.54 -10.53 -13.94
N ASP A 301 -3.32 -11.06 -14.10
CA ASP A 301 -3.10 -12.26 -14.90
C ASP A 301 -3.38 -13.54 -14.12
N GLN A 302 -3.12 -13.54 -12.81
CA GLN A 302 -3.34 -14.68 -11.91
C GLN A 302 -4.10 -14.24 -10.65
N PRO A 303 -5.32 -13.68 -10.78
CA PRO A 303 -6.01 -13.00 -9.65
C PRO A 303 -6.25 -13.93 -8.47
N GLN A 304 -6.71 -15.17 -8.67
CA GLN A 304 -6.97 -16.11 -7.59
C GLN A 304 -5.68 -16.50 -6.86
N ARG A 305 -4.60 -16.75 -7.61
CA ARG A 305 -3.28 -17.05 -7.05
C ARG A 305 -2.76 -15.87 -6.26
N PHE A 306 -2.82 -14.67 -6.83
CA PHE A 306 -2.37 -13.44 -6.18
C PHE A 306 -3.13 -13.18 -4.87
N GLN A 307 -4.46 -13.28 -4.90
CA GLN A 307 -5.31 -13.11 -3.72
C GLN A 307 -4.98 -14.13 -2.62
N SER A 308 -4.71 -15.40 -3.00
CA SER A 308 -4.27 -16.42 -2.05
C SER A 308 -2.94 -16.08 -1.40
N GLU A 309 -1.97 -15.57 -2.16
CA GLU A 309 -0.67 -15.14 -1.64
C GLU A 309 -0.79 -13.90 -0.74
N VAL A 310 -1.62 -12.92 -1.11
CA VAL A 310 -1.92 -11.75 -0.27
C VAL A 310 -2.59 -12.17 1.03
N LYS A 311 -3.58 -13.06 0.98
CA LYS A 311 -4.24 -13.59 2.18
C LYS A 311 -3.26 -14.28 3.11
N ALA A 312 -2.38 -15.13 2.58
CA ALA A 312 -1.34 -15.80 3.36
C ALA A 312 -0.35 -14.81 3.98
N PHE A 313 0.06 -13.79 3.21
CA PHE A 313 0.93 -12.70 3.68
C PHE A 313 0.31 -11.88 4.81
N LEU A 314 -0.97 -11.53 4.70
CA LEU A 314 -1.66 -10.72 5.71
C LEU A 314 -2.00 -11.52 6.97
N ALA A 315 -2.19 -12.83 6.87
CA ALA A 315 -2.49 -13.72 8.01
C ALA A 315 -1.25 -14.23 8.75
N ALA A 316 -0.04 -14.01 8.21
CA ALA A 316 1.18 -14.44 8.88
C ALA A 316 1.33 -13.71 10.25
N PRO A 317 1.92 -14.34 11.28
CA PRO A 317 2.11 -13.74 12.61
C PRO A 317 3.05 -12.54 12.62
#